data_7e345138427e133462b626a5c0462bf0
#
_entry.id   7e345138427e133462b626a5c0462bf0
#
_cell.length_a   1.000
_cell.length_b   1.000
_cell.length_c   1.000
_cell.angle_alpha   90.00
_cell.angle_beta   90.00
_cell.angle_gamma   90.00
#
_symmetry.space_group_name_H-M   'P 1'
#
loop_
_entity.id
_entity.type
_entity.pdbx_description
1 polymer ?
#
loop_
_entity_poly.entity_id
_entity_poly.type
_entity_poly.pdbx_seq_one_letter_code
_entity_poly.pdbx_strand_id
1 'polypeptide(L)'
;MEQEKILKIISVRLQERFENSQMYYLGGDIFVATASENISKERFIQTIKATTWHFGYSPIELDGHKVYIPLRAGVAINYPELLFCAEFALKQTRVLKHNLVIFDSEQHQVCHPNSLTIEQDLYWEAQIIQAIKKDRFEIFAQSISNQNDKKYEILVRMKDTKGEIVSPYFFIDRAKKINLYGEITKKVVQKSFEFFEGKNIEFSINLSISDILEKDICDFLIQKICEHDVGYFLTIEITESEGVENIEELVSFIKIVKNLGVKIAIDDFGTGYSNFSYLVKLQADFIKLDGSIIQDINKSLSAKAVVEAIVFFAKKVGIKTVAEFISSKEIFKTCKELEIDYFQGYLFDEPKNIKDIRL
;
A
#
# COMPACT_ATOMS: atom_id res chain seq x y z
N MET A 1 1.48 32.14 14.26
CA MET A 1 0.55 32.73 15.27
C MET A 1 -0.76 31.94 15.43
N GLU A 2 -1.60 31.74 14.39
CA GLU A 2 -2.86 30.98 14.56
C GLU A 2 -2.63 29.49 14.86
N GLN A 3 -1.69 28.87 14.18
CA GLN A 3 -1.36 27.45 14.38
C GLN A 3 -0.87 27.16 15.80
N GLU A 4 -0.06 28.06 16.40
CA GLU A 4 0.40 27.92 17.77
C GLU A 4 -0.74 28.03 18.80
N LYS A 5 -1.71 28.95 18.55
CA LYS A 5 -2.91 29.07 19.40
C LYS A 5 -3.71 27.77 19.39
N ILE A 6 -3.92 27.19 18.19
CA ILE A 6 -4.65 25.93 18.02
C ILE A 6 -3.94 24.79 18.75
N LEU A 7 -2.63 24.62 18.55
CA LEU A 7 -1.86 23.58 19.21
C LEU A 7 -1.87 23.71 20.74
N LYS A 8 -1.85 24.94 21.26
CA LYS A 8 -1.97 25.19 22.70
C LYS A 8 -3.33 24.79 23.25
N ILE A 9 -4.42 25.08 22.55
CA ILE A 9 -5.78 24.67 22.94
C ILE A 9 -5.91 23.15 22.91
N ILE A 10 -5.37 22.50 21.85
CA ILE A 10 -5.37 21.03 21.73
C ILE A 10 -4.59 20.42 22.89
N SER A 11 -3.39 20.92 23.18
CA SER A 11 -2.54 20.44 24.28
C SER A 11 -3.26 20.46 25.63
N VAL A 12 -3.91 21.57 25.97
CA VAL A 12 -4.66 21.71 27.24
C VAL A 12 -5.81 20.67 27.29
N ARG A 13 -6.61 20.59 26.23
CA ARG A 13 -7.73 19.64 26.17
C ARG A 13 -7.29 18.18 26.19
N LEU A 14 -6.15 17.85 25.60
CA LEU A 14 -5.58 16.51 25.68
C LEU A 14 -5.11 16.22 27.11
N GLN A 15 -4.46 17.16 27.78
CA GLN A 15 -3.97 16.99 29.13
C GLN A 15 -5.10 16.75 30.15
N GLU A 16 -6.22 17.46 30.00
CA GLU A 16 -7.43 17.26 30.81
C GLU A 16 -8.03 15.85 30.64
N ARG A 17 -7.91 15.24 29.47
CA ARG A 17 -8.47 13.91 29.18
C ARG A 17 -7.55 12.75 29.58
N PHE A 18 -6.26 13.02 29.63
CA PHE A 18 -5.21 12.07 29.98
C PHE A 18 -4.61 12.39 31.36
N GLU A 19 -5.45 12.67 32.37
CA GLU A 19 -5.04 13.10 33.71
C GLU A 19 -4.02 12.18 34.39
N ASN A 20 -4.04 10.87 34.09
CA ASN A 20 -3.13 9.86 34.65
C ASN A 20 -2.07 9.40 33.64
N SER A 21 -1.75 10.21 32.64
CA SER A 21 -0.78 9.91 31.58
C SER A 21 0.21 11.03 31.44
N GLN A 22 1.42 10.69 31.02
CA GLN A 22 2.40 11.71 30.64
C GLN A 22 2.16 12.09 29.18
N MET A 23 2.11 13.40 28.93
CA MET A 23 1.92 13.95 27.59
C MET A 23 3.21 14.60 27.10
N TYR A 24 3.55 14.31 25.84
CA TYR A 24 4.71 14.88 25.16
C TYR A 24 4.28 15.51 23.84
N TYR A 25 4.94 16.58 23.45
CA TYR A 25 4.80 17.19 22.14
C TYR A 25 6.06 16.92 21.32
N LEU A 26 5.91 16.23 20.19
CA LEU A 26 7.04 15.85 19.32
C LEU A 26 7.31 16.85 18.19
N GLY A 27 6.49 17.91 18.09
CA GLY A 27 6.58 18.89 17.01
C GLY A 27 5.51 18.67 15.91
N GLY A 28 5.36 19.66 15.05
CA GLY A 28 4.33 19.62 13.99
C GLY A 28 2.91 19.57 14.55
N ASP A 29 2.23 18.49 14.33
CA ASP A 29 0.87 18.21 14.80
C ASP A 29 0.78 16.92 15.66
N ILE A 30 1.91 16.45 16.20
CA ILE A 30 2.02 15.15 16.88
C ILE A 30 2.14 15.34 18.40
N PHE A 31 1.21 14.70 19.12
CA PHE A 31 1.23 14.56 20.57
C PHE A 31 1.35 13.06 20.94
N VAL A 32 2.07 12.76 22.00
CA VAL A 32 2.21 11.40 22.53
C VAL A 32 1.70 11.36 23.97
N ALA A 33 0.88 10.37 24.27
CA ALA A 33 0.44 10.06 25.61
C ALA A 33 0.97 8.69 26.02
N THR A 34 1.61 8.59 27.18
CA THR A 34 2.05 7.31 27.75
C THR A 34 1.19 6.99 28.97
N ALA A 35 0.61 5.77 28.99
CA ALA A 35 -0.13 5.31 30.15
C ALA A 35 0.80 5.06 31.35
N SER A 36 0.36 5.42 32.56
CA SER A 36 1.03 4.99 33.80
C SER A 36 0.72 3.51 34.07
N GLU A 37 1.54 2.85 34.87
CA GLU A 37 1.37 1.45 35.28
C GLU A 37 0.02 1.14 35.95
N ASN A 38 -0.68 2.17 36.44
CA ASN A 38 -1.97 2.04 37.13
C ASN A 38 -3.20 2.09 36.21
N ILE A 39 -3.03 2.25 34.90
CA ILE A 39 -4.12 2.32 33.92
C ILE A 39 -4.21 0.99 33.17
N SER A 40 -5.39 0.34 33.16
CA SER A 40 -5.58 -0.85 32.34
C SER A 40 -5.56 -0.50 30.85
N LYS A 41 -5.12 -1.46 30.02
CA LYS A 41 -5.11 -1.41 28.56
C LYS A 41 -6.46 -0.94 28.00
N GLU A 42 -7.55 -1.56 28.47
CA GLU A 42 -8.90 -1.28 28.02
C GLU A 42 -9.32 0.15 28.31
N ARG A 43 -9.02 0.62 29.54
CA ARG A 43 -9.34 1.99 29.95
C ARG A 43 -8.56 3.03 29.15
N PHE A 44 -7.30 2.77 28.88
CA PHE A 44 -6.46 3.68 28.07
C PHE A 44 -6.98 3.76 26.62
N ILE A 45 -7.29 2.62 25.99
CA ILE A 45 -7.89 2.57 24.65
C ILE A 45 -9.24 3.30 24.60
N GLN A 46 -10.10 3.09 25.61
CA GLN A 46 -11.39 3.80 25.70
C GLN A 46 -11.21 5.32 25.81
N THR A 47 -10.24 5.78 26.61
CA THR A 47 -9.92 7.21 26.71
C THR A 47 -9.51 7.78 25.35
N ILE A 48 -8.67 7.06 24.58
CA ILE A 48 -8.24 7.49 23.25
C ILE A 48 -9.44 7.55 22.29
N LYS A 49 -10.28 6.51 22.27
CA LYS A 49 -11.51 6.48 21.43
C LYS A 49 -12.44 7.65 21.73
N ALA A 50 -12.68 7.90 23.02
CA ALA A 50 -13.53 9.01 23.46
C ALA A 50 -12.91 10.37 23.09
N THR A 51 -11.58 10.50 23.15
CA THR A 51 -10.86 11.72 22.82
C THR A 51 -10.90 11.99 21.31
N THR A 52 -10.59 11.01 20.47
CA THR A 52 -10.65 11.16 19.00
C THR A 52 -12.06 11.48 18.52
N TRP A 53 -13.08 10.83 19.12
CA TRP A 53 -14.50 11.14 18.85
C TRP A 53 -14.85 12.58 19.26
N HIS A 54 -14.46 12.99 20.48
CA HIS A 54 -14.80 14.33 20.98
C HIS A 54 -14.22 15.44 20.11
N PHE A 55 -12.96 15.34 19.70
CA PHE A 55 -12.35 16.35 18.86
C PHE A 55 -12.98 16.41 17.45
N GLY A 56 -13.55 15.31 16.94
CA GLY A 56 -14.28 15.29 15.69
C GLY A 56 -15.65 15.99 15.75
N TYR A 57 -16.30 16.02 16.93
CA TYR A 57 -17.67 16.54 17.07
C TYR A 57 -17.78 17.80 17.95
N SER A 58 -16.77 18.12 18.74
CA SER A 58 -16.76 19.31 19.61
C SER A 58 -15.79 20.36 19.08
N PRO A 59 -16.27 21.49 18.56
CA PRO A 59 -15.39 22.50 18.01
C PRO A 59 -14.55 23.18 19.08
N ILE A 60 -13.41 23.70 18.68
CA ILE A 60 -12.67 24.69 19.44
C ILE A 60 -13.06 26.10 18.97
N GLU A 61 -13.20 27.03 19.90
CA GLU A 61 -13.40 28.44 19.57
C GLU A 61 -12.04 29.11 19.36
N LEU A 62 -11.87 29.72 18.20
CA LEU A 62 -10.69 30.48 17.83
C LEU A 62 -11.13 31.81 17.25
N ASP A 63 -10.80 32.89 17.93
CA ASP A 63 -11.10 34.27 17.50
C ASP A 63 -12.58 34.45 17.07
N GLY A 64 -13.53 33.82 17.82
CA GLY A 64 -14.98 33.88 17.56
C GLY A 64 -15.50 32.90 16.50
N HIS A 65 -14.63 32.05 15.93
CA HIS A 65 -15.00 31.01 14.98
C HIS A 65 -14.95 29.61 15.59
N LYS A 66 -15.88 28.75 15.20
CA LYS A 66 -15.90 27.34 15.58
C LYS A 66 -15.10 26.50 14.58
N VAL A 67 -13.99 25.90 15.04
CA VAL A 67 -13.10 25.07 14.23
C VAL A 67 -13.18 23.61 14.71
N TYR A 68 -13.46 22.68 13.79
CA TYR A 68 -13.47 21.24 14.05
C TYR A 68 -12.11 20.66 13.66
N ILE A 69 -11.47 19.94 14.60
CA ILE A 69 -10.14 19.34 14.38
C ILE A 69 -10.23 17.85 14.65
N PRO A 70 -10.50 17.03 13.63
CA PRO A 70 -10.53 15.58 13.80
C PRO A 70 -9.12 15.07 14.14
N LEU A 71 -8.99 14.33 15.24
CA LEU A 71 -7.75 13.69 15.64
C LEU A 71 -7.72 12.25 15.11
N ARG A 72 -6.50 11.79 14.79
CA ARG A 72 -6.19 10.39 14.54
C ARG A 72 -5.25 9.89 15.62
N ALA A 73 -5.35 8.62 15.99
CA ALA A 73 -4.52 8.02 17.01
C ALA A 73 -3.95 6.68 16.56
N GLY A 74 -2.64 6.50 16.75
CA GLY A 74 -1.98 5.21 16.71
C GLY A 74 -1.64 4.78 18.14
N VAL A 75 -1.91 3.53 18.50
CA VAL A 75 -1.68 2.97 19.83
C VAL A 75 -0.78 1.75 19.71
N ALA A 76 0.21 1.65 20.60
CA ALA A 76 1.03 0.46 20.75
C ALA A 76 0.96 -0.06 22.18
N ILE A 77 0.93 -1.40 22.31
CA ILE A 77 0.75 -2.06 23.60
C ILE A 77 1.68 -3.29 23.67
N ASN A 78 2.33 -3.45 24.84
CA ASN A 78 3.17 -4.61 25.14
C ASN A 78 4.32 -4.86 24.13
N TYR A 79 4.97 -3.80 23.69
CA TYR A 79 6.11 -3.91 22.76
C TYR A 79 7.32 -3.11 23.28
N PRO A 80 8.56 -3.58 23.07
CA PRO A 80 9.76 -2.89 23.55
C PRO A 80 9.91 -1.45 23.02
N GLU A 81 9.36 -1.16 21.84
CA GLU A 81 9.51 0.11 21.15
C GLU A 81 8.15 0.77 20.87
N LEU A 82 7.46 1.07 21.97
CA LEU A 82 6.09 1.58 21.96
C LEU A 82 5.89 2.80 21.05
N LEU A 83 6.84 3.75 21.05
CA LEU A 83 6.70 4.97 20.26
C LEU A 83 6.67 4.65 18.76
N PHE A 84 7.58 3.82 18.30
CA PHE A 84 7.64 3.40 16.89
C PHE A 84 6.35 2.69 16.46
N CYS A 85 5.90 1.72 17.25
CA CYS A 85 4.68 0.98 16.96
C CYS A 85 3.44 1.88 16.96
N ALA A 86 3.39 2.88 17.85
CA ALA A 86 2.31 3.85 17.89
C ALA A 86 2.32 4.77 16.66
N GLU A 87 3.48 5.22 16.21
CA GLU A 87 3.60 6.02 14.99
C GLU A 87 3.30 5.21 13.73
N PHE A 88 3.72 3.95 13.69
CA PHE A 88 3.32 3.03 12.64
C PHE A 88 1.80 2.91 12.57
N ALA A 89 1.15 2.63 13.72
CA ALA A 89 -0.31 2.57 13.82
C ALA A 89 -0.96 3.90 13.41
N LEU A 90 -0.36 5.05 13.76
CA LEU A 90 -0.85 6.36 13.35
C LEU A 90 -0.79 6.55 11.82
N LYS A 91 0.29 6.13 11.16
CA LYS A 91 0.37 6.15 9.69
C LYS A 91 -0.69 5.25 9.05
N GLN A 92 -0.95 4.07 9.64
CA GLN A 92 -2.00 3.18 9.17
C GLN A 92 -3.41 3.80 9.27
N THR A 93 -3.66 4.74 10.18
CA THR A 93 -4.96 5.44 10.23
C THR A 93 -5.28 6.19 8.93
N ARG A 94 -4.26 6.68 8.23
CA ARG A 94 -4.44 7.35 6.93
C ARG A 94 -4.79 6.37 5.82
N VAL A 95 -4.08 5.24 5.80
CA VAL A 95 -4.26 4.17 4.81
C VAL A 95 -5.61 3.50 5.00
N LEU A 96 -5.93 3.11 6.24
CA LEU A 96 -7.16 2.40 6.58
C LEU A 96 -8.39 3.32 6.73
N LYS A 97 -8.20 4.65 6.60
CA LYS A 97 -9.26 5.67 6.82
C LYS A 97 -9.97 5.55 8.17
N HIS A 98 -9.27 5.04 9.18
CA HIS A 98 -9.75 4.92 10.57
C HIS A 98 -9.21 6.05 11.43
N ASN A 99 -9.96 6.47 12.45
CA ASN A 99 -9.50 7.47 13.40
C ASN A 99 -8.59 6.89 14.49
N LEU A 100 -8.56 5.57 14.63
CA LEU A 100 -7.76 4.84 15.61
C LEU A 100 -7.29 3.51 15.02
N VAL A 101 -6.00 3.26 15.12
CA VAL A 101 -5.38 1.96 14.84
C VAL A 101 -4.56 1.54 16.06
N ILE A 102 -4.72 0.28 16.46
CA ILE A 102 -4.00 -0.31 17.59
C ILE A 102 -2.98 -1.29 17.04
N PHE A 103 -1.73 -1.09 17.40
CA PHE A 103 -0.65 -2.02 17.12
C PHE A 103 -0.62 -3.08 18.22
N ASP A 104 -0.85 -4.33 17.86
CA ASP A 104 -0.74 -5.47 18.75
C ASP A 104 0.34 -6.43 18.22
N SER A 105 1.29 -6.79 19.09
CA SER A 105 2.41 -7.65 18.74
C SER A 105 1.98 -9.06 18.27
N GLU A 106 0.81 -9.52 18.69
CA GLU A 106 0.29 -10.83 18.30
C GLU A 106 -0.27 -10.87 16.87
N GLN A 107 -0.69 -9.73 16.33
CA GLN A 107 -1.29 -9.63 15.00
C GLN A 107 -0.32 -9.16 13.90
N HIS A 108 0.79 -8.56 14.28
CA HIS A 108 1.72 -7.92 13.35
C HIS A 108 3.14 -8.43 13.57
N GLN A 109 3.44 -9.57 13.03
CA GLN A 109 4.71 -10.31 13.24
C GLN A 109 5.99 -9.63 12.73
N VAL A 110 5.95 -8.43 12.17
CA VAL A 110 7.16 -7.80 11.63
C VAL A 110 7.22 -6.32 11.98
N CYS A 111 7.61 -6.01 13.22
CA CYS A 111 8.17 -4.72 13.51
C CYS A 111 9.61 -4.89 13.97
N HIS A 112 10.55 -4.68 13.06
CA HIS A 112 11.91 -4.37 13.48
C HIS A 112 11.92 -2.94 14.01
N PRO A 113 12.30 -2.82 15.28
CA PRO A 113 12.29 -1.57 15.96
C PRO A 113 13.56 -0.81 15.64
N ASN A 114 13.41 0.38 15.13
CA ASN A 114 14.39 1.43 15.37
C ASN A 114 13.88 2.80 14.92
N SER A 115 13.70 3.65 15.89
CA SER A 115 13.49 5.11 15.97
C SER A 115 13.37 5.95 14.66
N LEU A 116 12.44 6.88 14.68
CA LEU A 116 12.23 7.98 13.72
C LEU A 116 13.33 9.04 13.81
N THR A 117 14.56 8.64 13.61
CA THR A 117 15.71 9.55 13.58
C THR A 117 16.42 9.40 12.24
N ILE A 118 17.27 10.36 11.94
CA ILE A 118 18.30 10.29 10.87
C ILE A 118 19.00 8.92 10.87
N GLU A 119 19.16 8.28 12.03
CA GLU A 119 19.75 6.95 12.18
C GLU A 119 18.94 5.83 11.52
N GLN A 120 17.60 5.90 11.51
CA GLN A 120 16.79 4.90 10.79
C GLN A 120 16.83 5.09 9.30
N ASP A 121 16.80 6.30 8.87
CA ASP A 121 16.93 6.63 7.48
C ASP A 121 18.27 6.07 6.96
N LEU A 122 19.35 6.32 7.68
CA LEU A 122 20.67 5.76 7.39
C LEU A 122 20.71 4.23 7.50
N TYR A 123 20.01 3.65 8.47
CA TYR A 123 19.92 2.19 8.62
C TYR A 123 19.26 1.56 7.37
N TRP A 124 18.07 2.05 6.97
CA TRP A 124 17.38 1.51 5.80
C TRP A 124 18.14 1.76 4.51
N GLU A 125 18.76 2.92 4.35
CA GLU A 125 19.65 3.21 3.22
C GLU A 125 20.79 2.20 3.14
N ALA A 126 21.46 1.94 4.26
CA ALA A 126 22.52 0.96 4.33
C ALA A 126 22.01 -0.46 4.03
N GLN A 127 20.81 -0.84 4.54
CA GLN A 127 20.19 -2.13 4.26
C GLN A 127 19.88 -2.28 2.77
N ILE A 128 19.31 -1.27 2.13
CA ILE A 128 18.96 -1.24 0.70
C ILE A 128 20.24 -1.37 -0.14
N ILE A 129 21.25 -0.54 0.12
CA ILE A 129 22.52 -0.56 -0.61
C ILE A 129 23.21 -1.93 -0.49
N GLN A 130 23.22 -2.50 0.72
CA GLN A 130 23.78 -3.83 0.92
C GLN A 130 22.94 -4.95 0.29
N ALA A 131 21.60 -4.81 0.28
CA ALA A 131 20.73 -5.75 -0.36
C ALA A 131 20.90 -5.78 -1.87
N ILE A 132 21.08 -4.61 -2.50
CA ILE A 132 21.41 -4.51 -3.93
C ILE A 132 22.76 -5.20 -4.21
N LYS A 133 23.81 -4.87 -3.44
CA LYS A 133 25.16 -5.41 -3.63
C LYS A 133 25.29 -6.91 -3.40
N LYS A 134 24.53 -7.45 -2.41
CA LYS A 134 24.58 -8.85 -1.99
C LYS A 134 23.44 -9.68 -2.54
N ASP A 135 22.64 -9.12 -3.47
CA ASP A 135 21.48 -9.77 -4.09
C ASP A 135 20.48 -10.35 -3.08
N ARG A 136 20.15 -9.55 -2.04
CA ARG A 136 19.24 -9.96 -0.96
C ARG A 136 17.77 -9.63 -1.23
N PHE A 137 17.40 -9.28 -2.45
CA PHE A 137 15.99 -9.17 -2.85
C PHE A 137 15.48 -10.54 -3.29
N GLU A 138 14.35 -10.92 -2.72
CA GLU A 138 13.62 -12.12 -3.06
C GLU A 138 12.30 -11.75 -3.74
N ILE A 139 11.83 -12.60 -4.63
CA ILE A 139 10.53 -12.45 -5.24
C ILE A 139 9.55 -13.45 -4.64
N PHE A 140 8.40 -12.94 -4.28
CA PHE A 140 7.24 -13.70 -3.83
C PHE A 140 6.18 -13.61 -4.91
N ALA A 141 5.27 -14.56 -4.94
CA ALA A 141 4.14 -14.50 -5.83
C ALA A 141 2.84 -14.80 -5.10
N GLN A 142 1.79 -14.07 -5.45
CA GLN A 142 0.44 -14.30 -4.97
C GLN A 142 -0.48 -14.58 -6.16
N SER A 143 -1.37 -15.54 -6.01
CA SER A 143 -2.26 -15.90 -7.12
C SER A 143 -3.36 -14.85 -7.33
N ILE A 144 -3.61 -14.56 -8.61
CA ILE A 144 -4.79 -13.87 -9.11
C ILE A 144 -5.55 -14.91 -9.94
N SER A 145 -6.76 -15.26 -9.54
CA SER A 145 -7.47 -16.37 -10.15
C SER A 145 -8.92 -16.06 -10.46
N ASN A 146 -9.43 -16.78 -11.43
CA ASN A 146 -10.86 -16.96 -11.65
C ASN A 146 -11.18 -18.46 -11.67
N GLN A 147 -12.32 -18.87 -12.22
CA GLN A 147 -12.69 -20.28 -12.28
C GLN A 147 -11.82 -21.11 -13.25
N ASN A 148 -11.22 -20.49 -14.26
CA ASN A 148 -10.55 -21.16 -15.38
C ASN A 148 -9.05 -20.87 -15.45
N ASP A 149 -8.62 -19.68 -15.01
CA ASP A 149 -7.26 -19.18 -15.19
C ASP A 149 -6.63 -18.83 -13.84
N LYS A 150 -5.33 -19.03 -13.77
CA LYS A 150 -4.50 -18.61 -12.63
C LYS A 150 -3.29 -17.84 -13.12
N LYS A 151 -3.11 -16.65 -12.57
CA LYS A 151 -2.00 -15.73 -12.81
C LYS A 151 -1.30 -15.46 -11.49
N TYR A 152 -0.15 -14.83 -11.54
CA TYR A 152 0.59 -14.49 -10.32
C TYR A 152 1.02 -13.02 -10.33
N GLU A 153 0.74 -12.31 -9.25
CA GLU A 153 1.39 -11.03 -9.00
C GLU A 153 2.73 -11.25 -8.29
N ILE A 154 3.78 -10.62 -8.81
CA ILE A 154 5.11 -10.67 -8.26
C ILE A 154 5.32 -9.54 -7.27
N LEU A 155 5.70 -9.92 -6.06
CA LEU A 155 5.85 -9.04 -4.92
C LEU A 155 7.29 -9.12 -4.40
N VAL A 156 8.02 -8.02 -4.47
CA VAL A 156 9.39 -7.96 -3.95
C VAL A 156 9.41 -8.09 -2.43
N ARG A 157 10.42 -8.75 -1.90
CA ARG A 157 10.79 -8.78 -0.49
C ARG A 157 12.28 -8.55 -0.36
N MET A 158 12.72 -7.94 0.73
CA MET A 158 14.13 -7.79 1.03
C MET A 158 14.51 -8.71 2.20
N LYS A 159 15.66 -9.36 2.16
CA LYS A 159 16.23 -10.00 3.33
C LYS A 159 17.13 -9.01 4.07
N ASP A 160 16.93 -8.87 5.35
CA ASP A 160 17.81 -8.08 6.19
C ASP A 160 19.17 -8.78 6.40
N THR A 161 20.04 -8.21 7.23
CA THR A 161 21.35 -8.80 7.53
C THR A 161 21.29 -10.06 8.37
N LYS A 162 20.14 -10.34 8.99
CA LYS A 162 19.90 -11.58 9.78
C LYS A 162 19.22 -12.66 8.94
N GLY A 163 18.80 -12.34 7.69
CA GLY A 163 18.10 -13.24 6.80
C GLY A 163 16.57 -13.19 6.93
N GLU A 164 16.04 -12.29 7.76
CA GLU A 164 14.60 -12.12 7.94
C GLU A 164 13.97 -11.40 6.75
N ILE A 165 12.74 -11.79 6.41
CA ILE A 165 11.98 -11.19 5.30
C ILE A 165 11.40 -9.85 5.71
N VAL A 166 11.75 -8.82 4.95
CA VAL A 166 11.29 -7.44 5.13
C VAL A 166 10.27 -7.07 4.05
N SER A 167 9.12 -6.55 4.48
CA SER A 167 8.05 -6.08 3.59
C SER A 167 8.49 -4.84 2.77
N PRO A 168 8.00 -4.69 1.52
CA PRO A 168 8.22 -3.50 0.67
C PRO A 168 7.92 -2.18 1.36
N TYR A 169 6.92 -2.16 2.23
CA TYR A 169 6.52 -1.00 3.02
C TYR A 169 7.68 -0.29 3.73
N PHE A 170 8.70 -1.05 4.19
CA PHE A 170 9.80 -0.50 4.96
C PHE A 170 10.93 0.09 4.10
N PHE A 171 11.02 -0.30 2.83
CA PHE A 171 12.18 0.08 2.02
C PHE A 171 11.84 0.75 0.68
N ILE A 172 10.64 0.57 0.11
CA ILE A 172 10.32 1.10 -1.23
C ILE A 172 10.37 2.63 -1.26
N ASP A 173 9.64 3.31 -0.36
CA ASP A 173 9.61 4.78 -0.32
C ASP A 173 11.00 5.35 -0.04
N ARG A 174 11.81 4.63 0.73
CA ARG A 174 13.18 5.02 1.00
C ARG A 174 14.07 4.83 -0.21
N ALA A 175 13.95 3.70 -0.90
CA ALA A 175 14.68 3.44 -2.14
C ALA A 175 14.36 4.50 -3.21
N LYS A 176 13.09 4.92 -3.33
CA LYS A 176 12.68 6.03 -4.21
C LYS A 176 13.39 7.34 -3.82
N LYS A 177 13.42 7.70 -2.53
CA LYS A 177 14.07 8.94 -2.03
C LYS A 177 15.57 9.00 -2.28
N ILE A 178 16.27 7.86 -2.27
CA ILE A 178 17.71 7.79 -2.52
C ILE A 178 18.06 7.38 -3.96
N ASN A 179 17.07 7.39 -4.86
CA ASN A 179 17.22 7.05 -6.29
C ASN A 179 17.81 5.65 -6.53
N LEU A 180 17.49 4.68 -5.69
CA LEU A 180 17.90 3.28 -5.84
C LEU A 180 16.73 2.34 -6.15
N TYR A 181 15.52 2.87 -6.35
CA TYR A 181 14.35 2.05 -6.65
C TYR A 181 14.50 1.33 -8.00
N GLY A 182 15.02 1.99 -9.03
CA GLY A 182 15.27 1.38 -10.33
C GLY A 182 16.22 0.17 -10.28
N GLU A 183 17.20 0.15 -9.36
CA GLU A 183 18.03 -1.02 -9.17
C GLU A 183 17.26 -2.21 -8.55
N ILE A 184 16.26 -1.92 -7.71
CA ILE A 184 15.35 -2.95 -7.19
C ILE A 184 14.47 -3.47 -8.31
N THR A 185 13.90 -2.58 -9.14
CA THR A 185 13.10 -2.94 -10.32
C THR A 185 13.88 -3.86 -11.26
N LYS A 186 15.14 -3.55 -11.56
CA LYS A 186 16.00 -4.44 -12.38
C LYS A 186 16.17 -5.82 -11.77
N LYS A 187 16.30 -5.93 -10.44
CA LYS A 187 16.41 -7.22 -9.74
C LYS A 187 15.09 -8.01 -9.81
N VAL A 188 13.96 -7.33 -9.64
CA VAL A 188 12.63 -7.97 -9.75
C VAL A 188 12.43 -8.49 -11.17
N VAL A 189 12.67 -7.67 -12.18
CA VAL A 189 12.58 -8.05 -13.61
C VAL A 189 13.44 -9.27 -13.90
N GLN A 190 14.73 -9.21 -13.57
CA GLN A 190 15.66 -10.31 -13.84
C GLN A 190 15.19 -11.63 -13.23
N LYS A 191 14.90 -11.63 -11.92
CA LYS A 191 14.52 -12.86 -11.20
C LYS A 191 13.16 -13.39 -11.63
N SER A 192 12.20 -12.51 -11.92
CA SER A 192 10.88 -12.92 -12.37
C SER A 192 10.93 -13.55 -13.75
N PHE A 193 11.64 -12.90 -14.69
CA PHE A 193 11.70 -13.38 -16.06
C PHE A 193 12.48 -14.71 -16.16
N GLU A 194 13.62 -14.82 -15.48
CA GLU A 194 14.34 -16.09 -15.37
C GLU A 194 13.47 -17.23 -14.82
N PHE A 195 12.59 -16.91 -13.86
CA PHE A 195 11.71 -17.94 -13.29
C PHE A 195 10.58 -18.32 -14.24
N PHE A 196 9.94 -17.35 -14.91
CA PHE A 196 8.76 -17.62 -15.76
C PHE A 196 9.11 -18.02 -17.20
N GLU A 197 10.36 -17.85 -17.61
CA GLU A 197 10.82 -18.27 -18.95
C GLU A 197 10.40 -19.71 -19.28
N GLY A 198 9.75 -19.89 -20.42
CA GLY A 198 9.31 -21.19 -20.92
C GLY A 198 8.17 -21.87 -20.15
N LYS A 199 7.59 -21.23 -19.13
CA LYS A 199 6.53 -21.84 -18.32
C LYS A 199 5.11 -21.61 -18.83
N ASN A 200 4.90 -20.68 -19.75
CA ASN A 200 3.58 -20.31 -20.29
C ASN A 200 2.54 -19.95 -19.20
N ILE A 201 2.97 -19.26 -18.17
CA ILE A 201 2.15 -18.83 -17.04
C ILE A 201 2.12 -17.32 -17.00
N GLU A 202 0.92 -16.74 -16.95
CA GLU A 202 0.76 -15.30 -16.83
C GLU A 202 1.21 -14.80 -15.45
N PHE A 203 1.97 -13.69 -15.44
CA PHE A 203 2.40 -13.03 -14.23
C PHE A 203 2.45 -11.52 -14.41
N SER A 204 2.39 -10.79 -13.32
CA SER A 204 2.49 -9.34 -13.31
C SER A 204 3.63 -8.84 -12.45
N ILE A 205 4.18 -7.70 -12.82
CA ILE A 205 5.16 -6.93 -12.05
C ILE A 205 4.68 -5.50 -11.87
N ASN A 206 4.97 -4.93 -10.72
CA ASN A 206 4.73 -3.53 -10.42
C ASN A 206 5.84 -2.65 -11.04
N LEU A 207 5.46 -1.59 -11.71
CA LEU A 207 6.37 -0.61 -12.32
C LEU A 207 5.92 0.81 -11.96
N SER A 208 6.82 1.62 -11.42
CA SER A 208 6.51 3.01 -11.13
C SER A 208 6.66 3.90 -12.37
N ILE A 209 5.99 5.05 -12.37
CA ILE A 209 6.17 6.04 -13.43
C ILE A 209 7.62 6.54 -13.48
N SER A 210 8.29 6.67 -12.34
CA SER A 210 9.71 7.04 -12.31
C SER A 210 10.59 6.03 -13.05
N ASP A 211 10.29 4.72 -12.94
CA ASP A 211 11.02 3.70 -13.72
C ASP A 211 10.76 3.84 -15.22
N ILE A 212 9.52 4.19 -15.60
CA ILE A 212 9.14 4.38 -17.01
C ILE A 212 9.82 5.61 -17.63
N LEU A 213 10.03 6.65 -16.84
CA LEU A 213 10.72 7.87 -17.29
C LEU A 213 12.25 7.72 -17.35
N GLU A 214 12.81 6.73 -16.67
CA GLU A 214 14.23 6.42 -16.71
C GLU A 214 14.57 5.52 -17.90
N LYS A 215 15.20 6.11 -18.90
CA LYS A 215 15.55 5.41 -20.15
C LYS A 215 16.31 4.10 -19.92
N ASP A 216 17.27 4.09 -19.01
CA ASP A 216 18.09 2.90 -18.72
C ASP A 216 17.25 1.74 -18.17
N ILE A 217 16.20 2.03 -17.40
CA ILE A 217 15.28 1.02 -16.86
C ILE A 217 14.36 0.52 -17.95
N CYS A 218 13.82 1.42 -18.78
CA CYS A 218 13.00 1.04 -19.93
C CYS A 218 13.76 0.16 -20.91
N ASP A 219 14.96 0.56 -21.30
CA ASP A 219 15.80 -0.18 -22.25
C ASP A 219 16.13 -1.57 -21.68
N PHE A 220 16.48 -1.65 -20.40
CA PHE A 220 16.70 -2.92 -19.70
C PHE A 220 15.47 -3.80 -19.70
N LEU A 221 14.30 -3.27 -19.35
CA LEU A 221 13.04 -4.01 -19.31
C LEU A 221 12.70 -4.57 -20.70
N ILE A 222 12.75 -3.74 -21.74
CA ILE A 222 12.45 -4.13 -23.11
C ILE A 222 13.42 -5.22 -23.59
N GLN A 223 14.71 -5.06 -23.32
CA GLN A 223 15.72 -6.06 -23.62
C GLN A 223 15.38 -7.40 -22.94
N LYS A 224 15.04 -7.38 -21.65
CA LYS A 224 14.73 -8.60 -20.90
C LYS A 224 13.43 -9.26 -21.34
N ILE A 225 12.40 -8.50 -21.71
CA ILE A 225 11.17 -9.06 -22.31
C ILE A 225 11.49 -9.87 -23.56
N CYS A 226 12.33 -9.31 -24.44
CA CYS A 226 12.73 -10.01 -25.67
C CYS A 226 13.68 -11.19 -25.41
N GLU A 227 14.61 -11.05 -24.47
CA GLU A 227 15.60 -12.08 -24.15
C GLU A 227 14.95 -13.36 -23.58
N HIS A 228 13.96 -13.21 -22.70
CA HIS A 228 13.27 -14.32 -22.05
C HIS A 228 11.95 -14.73 -22.73
N ASP A 229 11.55 -14.05 -23.81
CA ASP A 229 10.29 -14.29 -24.55
C ASP A 229 9.04 -14.36 -23.66
N VAL A 230 8.93 -13.42 -22.70
CA VAL A 230 7.85 -13.41 -21.70
C VAL A 230 6.72 -12.44 -22.04
N GLY A 231 6.81 -11.68 -23.14
CA GLY A 231 5.89 -10.57 -23.43
C GLY A 231 4.40 -10.96 -23.37
N TYR A 232 4.01 -12.08 -23.98
CA TYR A 232 2.62 -12.54 -24.00
C TYR A 232 2.08 -12.99 -22.62
N PHE A 233 2.97 -13.27 -21.68
CA PHE A 233 2.62 -13.75 -20.35
C PHE A 233 2.77 -12.65 -19.28
N LEU A 234 3.39 -11.53 -19.64
CA LEU A 234 3.67 -10.42 -18.74
C LEU A 234 2.53 -9.41 -18.71
N THR A 235 2.13 -9.01 -17.52
CA THR A 235 1.32 -7.82 -17.26
C THR A 235 2.17 -6.81 -16.46
N ILE A 236 2.20 -5.56 -16.88
CA ILE A 236 2.82 -4.48 -16.13
C ILE A 236 1.72 -3.73 -15.37
N GLU A 237 1.87 -3.62 -14.06
CA GLU A 237 0.95 -2.92 -13.16
C GLU A 237 1.48 -1.52 -12.87
N ILE A 238 0.63 -0.51 -13.07
CA ILE A 238 0.95 0.91 -12.90
C ILE A 238 -0.09 1.53 -11.99
N THR A 239 0.33 2.22 -10.92
CA THR A 239 -0.61 2.84 -9.98
C THR A 239 -1.33 4.04 -10.60
N GLU A 240 -2.64 4.19 -10.31
CA GLU A 240 -3.48 5.27 -10.81
C GLU A 240 -2.93 6.66 -10.47
N SER A 241 -2.41 6.81 -9.25
CA SER A 241 -2.02 8.12 -8.68
C SER A 241 -0.75 8.72 -9.27
N GLU A 242 0.12 7.92 -9.89
CA GLU A 242 1.43 8.38 -10.37
C GLU A 242 1.40 8.98 -11.79
N GLY A 243 0.33 8.77 -12.59
CA GLY A 243 0.40 8.92 -14.05
C GLY A 243 -0.02 10.23 -14.68
N VAL A 244 -0.48 11.23 -13.93
CA VAL A 244 -1.18 12.39 -14.54
C VAL A 244 -0.23 13.40 -15.21
N GLU A 245 0.98 13.58 -14.70
CA GLU A 245 1.90 14.64 -15.16
C GLU A 245 2.70 14.27 -16.43
N ASN A 246 2.94 12.96 -16.68
CA ASN A 246 3.81 12.46 -17.78
C ASN A 246 3.08 11.48 -18.70
N ILE A 247 1.84 11.81 -19.08
CA ILE A 247 0.96 10.88 -19.79
C ILE A 247 1.45 10.54 -21.21
N GLU A 248 2.15 11.43 -21.89
CA GLU A 248 2.61 11.22 -23.26
C GLU A 248 3.77 10.21 -23.31
N GLU A 249 4.71 10.33 -22.38
CA GLU A 249 5.81 9.38 -22.19
C GLU A 249 5.28 8.00 -21.82
N LEU A 250 4.32 7.97 -20.89
CA LEU A 250 3.67 6.72 -20.48
C LEU A 250 2.94 6.04 -21.63
N VAL A 251 2.15 6.78 -22.42
CA VAL A 251 1.47 6.24 -23.63
C VAL A 251 2.47 5.72 -24.63
N SER A 252 3.60 6.42 -24.82
CA SER A 252 4.66 5.98 -25.73
C SER A 252 5.32 4.68 -25.28
N PHE A 253 5.63 4.57 -23.99
CA PHE A 253 6.14 3.34 -23.37
C PHE A 253 5.14 2.17 -23.53
N ILE A 254 3.86 2.40 -23.20
CA ILE A 254 2.82 1.38 -23.29
C ILE A 254 2.69 0.84 -24.73
N LYS A 255 2.75 1.72 -25.75
CA LYS A 255 2.72 1.28 -27.14
C LYS A 255 3.88 0.33 -27.47
N ILE A 256 5.08 0.63 -26.97
CA ILE A 256 6.26 -0.20 -27.22
C ILE A 256 6.07 -1.58 -26.60
N VAL A 257 5.71 -1.67 -25.31
CA VAL A 257 5.58 -2.95 -24.62
C VAL A 257 4.40 -3.77 -25.11
N LYS A 258 3.28 -3.13 -25.52
CA LYS A 258 2.15 -3.82 -26.14
C LYS A 258 2.51 -4.45 -27.48
N ASN A 259 3.39 -3.86 -28.26
CA ASN A 259 3.91 -4.49 -29.49
C ASN A 259 4.74 -5.76 -29.22
N LEU A 260 5.20 -5.94 -27.97
CA LEU A 260 5.88 -7.15 -27.51
C LEU A 260 4.89 -8.17 -26.88
N GLY A 261 3.58 -7.88 -26.90
CA GLY A 261 2.54 -8.75 -26.34
C GLY A 261 2.21 -8.48 -24.88
N VAL A 262 2.87 -7.52 -24.23
CA VAL A 262 2.69 -7.20 -22.79
C VAL A 262 1.30 -6.59 -22.56
N LYS A 263 0.65 -7.01 -21.48
CA LYS A 263 -0.63 -6.46 -20.99
C LYS A 263 -0.37 -5.35 -19.96
N ILE A 264 -1.32 -4.43 -19.81
CA ILE A 264 -1.25 -3.31 -18.85
C ILE A 264 -2.39 -3.43 -17.85
N ALA A 265 -2.07 -3.35 -16.57
CA ALA A 265 -3.02 -3.23 -15.48
C ALA A 265 -2.89 -1.85 -14.80
N ILE A 266 -4.02 -1.24 -14.48
CA ILE A 266 -4.04 -0.04 -13.63
C ILE A 266 -4.38 -0.48 -12.22
N ASP A 267 -3.47 -0.19 -11.30
CA ASP A 267 -3.52 -0.61 -9.91
C ASP A 267 -4.10 0.47 -8.99
N ASP A 268 -4.57 0.06 -7.80
CA ASP A 268 -5.17 0.92 -6.76
C ASP A 268 -6.39 1.74 -7.24
N PHE A 269 -7.13 1.25 -8.24
CA PHE A 269 -8.24 2.00 -8.84
C PHE A 269 -9.43 2.12 -7.89
N GLY A 270 -9.93 3.35 -7.73
CA GLY A 270 -11.08 3.67 -6.87
C GLY A 270 -10.72 4.34 -5.54
N THR A 271 -9.44 4.61 -5.26
CA THR A 271 -9.01 5.27 -4.01
C THR A 271 -9.08 6.79 -4.04
N GLY A 272 -9.24 7.39 -5.23
CA GLY A 272 -9.17 8.84 -5.44
C GLY A 272 -10.14 9.36 -6.49
N TYR A 273 -9.72 10.36 -7.23
CA TYR A 273 -10.45 10.89 -8.39
C TYR A 273 -10.23 9.99 -9.61
N SER A 274 -10.85 8.81 -9.60
CA SER A 274 -10.71 7.84 -10.69
C SER A 274 -11.12 8.42 -12.03
N ASN A 275 -10.16 8.54 -12.95
CA ASN A 275 -10.36 9.11 -14.25
C ASN A 275 -10.51 8.01 -15.32
N PHE A 276 -11.74 7.66 -15.66
CA PHE A 276 -12.04 6.65 -16.67
C PHE A 276 -11.44 6.97 -18.05
N SER A 277 -11.26 8.24 -18.41
CA SER A 277 -10.63 8.62 -19.68
C SER A 277 -9.15 8.22 -19.72
N TYR A 278 -8.51 8.15 -18.57
CA TYR A 278 -7.12 7.69 -18.41
C TYR A 278 -6.98 6.20 -18.80
N LEU A 279 -7.88 5.35 -18.34
CA LEU A 279 -7.91 3.93 -18.67
C LEU A 279 -7.98 3.68 -20.19
N VAL A 280 -8.87 4.43 -20.86
CA VAL A 280 -9.01 4.33 -22.31
C VAL A 280 -7.76 4.83 -23.04
N LYS A 281 -7.19 5.95 -22.59
CA LYS A 281 -5.98 6.53 -23.18
C LYS A 281 -4.77 5.62 -23.05
N LEU A 282 -4.64 4.91 -21.91
CA LEU A 282 -3.58 3.94 -21.67
C LEU A 282 -3.84 2.57 -22.31
N GLN A 283 -5.03 2.35 -22.89
CA GLN A 283 -5.41 1.06 -23.43
C GLN A 283 -5.20 -0.08 -22.42
N ALA A 284 -5.65 0.14 -21.18
CA ALA A 284 -5.51 -0.82 -20.09
C ALA A 284 -6.22 -2.13 -20.44
N ASP A 285 -5.61 -3.25 -20.08
CA ASP A 285 -6.19 -4.60 -20.25
C ASP A 285 -6.89 -5.04 -18.95
N PHE A 286 -6.41 -4.53 -17.79
CA PHE A 286 -6.96 -4.83 -16.47
C PHE A 286 -7.11 -3.56 -15.63
N ILE A 287 -8.10 -3.60 -14.73
CA ILE A 287 -8.28 -2.66 -13.62
C ILE A 287 -8.26 -3.47 -12.33
N LYS A 288 -7.36 -3.15 -11.40
CA LYS A 288 -7.31 -3.73 -10.06
C LYS A 288 -8.06 -2.81 -9.11
N LEU A 289 -9.12 -3.35 -8.49
CA LEU A 289 -9.98 -2.63 -7.55
C LEU A 289 -9.35 -2.69 -6.17
N ASP A 290 -8.99 -1.51 -5.64
CA ASP A 290 -8.28 -1.39 -4.37
C ASP A 290 -9.04 -2.02 -3.20
N GLY A 291 -8.26 -2.56 -2.26
CA GLY A 291 -8.79 -3.20 -1.07
C GLY A 291 -9.71 -2.31 -0.23
N SER A 292 -9.54 -0.99 -0.22
CA SER A 292 -10.37 -0.09 0.57
C SER A 292 -11.83 -0.08 0.14
N ILE A 293 -12.11 -0.21 -1.17
CA ILE A 293 -13.49 -0.28 -1.67
C ILE A 293 -14.03 -1.71 -1.62
N ILE A 294 -13.18 -2.71 -1.82
CA ILE A 294 -13.56 -4.12 -1.79
C ILE A 294 -13.90 -4.59 -0.38
N GLN A 295 -13.13 -4.21 0.64
CA GLN A 295 -13.41 -4.58 2.03
C GLN A 295 -14.70 -3.99 2.59
N ASP A 296 -15.11 -2.84 2.07
CA ASP A 296 -16.33 -2.16 2.48
C ASP A 296 -17.56 -2.47 1.61
N ILE A 297 -17.42 -3.34 0.59
CA ILE A 297 -18.46 -3.63 -0.41
C ILE A 297 -19.78 -4.13 0.19
N ASN A 298 -19.73 -4.84 1.32
CA ASN A 298 -20.90 -5.36 2.03
C ASN A 298 -21.41 -4.44 3.15
N LYS A 299 -20.64 -3.39 3.49
CA LYS A 299 -20.97 -2.49 4.60
C LYS A 299 -21.45 -1.13 4.12
N SER A 300 -21.06 -0.72 2.92
CA SER A 300 -21.30 0.60 2.35
C SER A 300 -22.00 0.51 1.00
N LEU A 301 -23.22 1.05 0.92
CA LEU A 301 -23.93 1.17 -0.35
C LEU A 301 -23.16 2.00 -1.37
N SER A 302 -22.42 3.03 -0.93
CA SER A 302 -21.60 3.86 -1.81
C SER A 302 -20.39 3.08 -2.34
N ALA A 303 -19.70 2.28 -1.52
CA ALA A 303 -18.60 1.44 -1.99
C ALA A 303 -19.10 0.43 -3.05
N LYS A 304 -20.23 -0.22 -2.79
CA LYS A 304 -20.85 -1.14 -3.75
C LYS A 304 -21.21 -0.45 -5.06
N ALA A 305 -21.86 0.71 -4.99
CA ALA A 305 -22.23 1.48 -6.19
C ALA A 305 -21.02 1.94 -7.01
N VAL A 306 -19.90 2.30 -6.36
CA VAL A 306 -18.65 2.63 -7.05
C VAL A 306 -18.10 1.39 -7.79
N VAL A 307 -18.05 0.23 -7.13
CA VAL A 307 -17.59 -1.01 -7.76
C VAL A 307 -18.49 -1.39 -8.94
N GLU A 308 -19.83 -1.30 -8.79
CA GLU A 308 -20.80 -1.54 -9.87
C GLU A 308 -20.54 -0.63 -11.08
N ALA A 309 -20.29 0.65 -10.85
CA ALA A 309 -20.00 1.62 -11.91
C ALA A 309 -18.68 1.29 -12.65
N ILE A 310 -17.63 0.93 -11.89
CA ILE A 310 -16.33 0.54 -12.48
C ILE A 310 -16.47 -0.73 -13.33
N VAL A 311 -17.13 -1.76 -12.80
CA VAL A 311 -17.35 -3.03 -13.53
C VAL A 311 -18.19 -2.80 -14.78
N PHE A 312 -19.25 -2.00 -14.69
CA PHE A 312 -20.07 -1.65 -15.84
C PHE A 312 -19.25 -0.96 -16.94
N PHE A 313 -18.45 0.05 -16.56
CA PHE A 313 -17.56 0.74 -17.49
C PHE A 313 -16.54 -0.22 -18.11
N ALA A 314 -15.83 -0.99 -17.29
CA ALA A 314 -14.81 -1.94 -17.74
C ALA A 314 -15.36 -2.91 -18.81
N LYS A 315 -16.55 -3.48 -18.57
CA LYS A 315 -17.23 -4.35 -19.54
C LYS A 315 -17.56 -3.65 -20.86
N LYS A 316 -18.00 -2.39 -20.80
CA LYS A 316 -18.33 -1.63 -22.02
C LYS A 316 -17.13 -1.34 -22.90
N VAL A 317 -15.95 -1.17 -22.30
CA VAL A 317 -14.70 -0.88 -23.04
C VAL A 317 -13.81 -2.11 -23.24
N GLY A 318 -14.23 -3.28 -22.73
CA GLY A 318 -13.50 -4.54 -22.90
C GLY A 318 -12.31 -4.73 -21.97
N ILE A 319 -12.26 -4.00 -20.85
CA ILE A 319 -11.23 -4.10 -19.82
C ILE A 319 -11.66 -5.13 -18.78
N LYS A 320 -10.74 -5.97 -18.30
CA LYS A 320 -10.99 -6.96 -17.25
C LYS A 320 -10.81 -6.36 -15.85
N THR A 321 -11.59 -6.84 -14.90
CA THR A 321 -11.55 -6.37 -13.51
C THR A 321 -10.92 -7.40 -12.57
N VAL A 322 -10.13 -6.94 -11.61
CA VAL A 322 -9.52 -7.75 -10.54
C VAL A 322 -9.94 -7.17 -9.20
N ALA A 323 -10.57 -7.96 -8.34
CA ALA A 323 -10.83 -7.54 -6.96
C ALA A 323 -9.68 -7.98 -6.05
N GLU A 324 -9.11 -7.03 -5.33
CA GLU A 324 -8.01 -7.25 -4.41
C GLU A 324 -8.46 -7.40 -2.95
N PHE A 325 -7.55 -7.85 -2.09
CA PHE A 325 -7.74 -7.98 -0.64
C PHE A 325 -9.01 -8.74 -0.23
N ILE A 326 -9.44 -9.72 -1.02
CA ILE A 326 -10.58 -10.57 -0.63
C ILE A 326 -10.20 -11.39 0.59
N SER A 327 -10.81 -11.07 1.73
CA SER A 327 -10.52 -11.65 3.05
C SER A 327 -11.60 -12.60 3.54
N SER A 328 -12.81 -12.58 2.95
CA SER A 328 -13.92 -13.43 3.39
C SER A 328 -14.77 -13.97 2.23
N LYS A 329 -15.50 -15.07 2.51
CA LYS A 329 -16.41 -15.68 1.54
C LYS A 329 -17.58 -14.77 1.17
N GLU A 330 -18.00 -13.90 2.08
CA GLU A 330 -19.09 -12.96 1.89
C GLU A 330 -18.68 -11.88 0.88
N ILE A 331 -17.46 -11.30 1.02
CA ILE A 331 -16.90 -10.34 0.06
C ILE A 331 -16.77 -11.01 -1.30
N PHE A 332 -16.18 -12.21 -1.34
CA PHE A 332 -16.01 -12.97 -2.58
C PHE A 332 -17.33 -13.22 -3.31
N LYS A 333 -18.39 -13.60 -2.56
CA LYS A 333 -19.72 -13.83 -3.12
C LYS A 333 -20.26 -12.56 -3.78
N THR A 334 -20.19 -11.43 -3.09
CA THR A 334 -20.64 -10.13 -3.62
C THR A 334 -19.83 -9.72 -4.87
N CYS A 335 -18.51 -9.87 -4.85
CA CYS A 335 -17.69 -9.60 -6.02
C CYS A 335 -18.07 -10.48 -7.23
N LYS A 336 -18.42 -11.75 -7.00
CA LYS A 336 -18.93 -12.64 -8.06
C LYS A 336 -20.31 -12.22 -8.58
N GLU A 337 -21.21 -11.81 -7.70
CA GLU A 337 -22.53 -11.29 -8.10
C GLU A 337 -22.43 -10.01 -8.93
N LEU A 338 -21.40 -9.20 -8.69
CA LEU A 338 -21.07 -8.01 -9.49
C LEU A 338 -20.30 -8.35 -10.78
N GLU A 339 -20.07 -9.64 -11.05
CA GLU A 339 -19.41 -10.16 -12.25
C GLU A 339 -17.99 -9.60 -12.45
N ILE A 340 -17.22 -9.44 -11.36
CA ILE A 340 -15.80 -9.17 -11.42
C ILE A 340 -15.06 -10.37 -12.04
N ASP A 341 -14.07 -10.12 -12.88
CA ASP A 341 -13.43 -11.19 -13.69
C ASP A 341 -12.41 -12.01 -12.90
N TYR A 342 -11.61 -11.40 -12.03
CA TYR A 342 -10.52 -12.04 -11.29
C TYR A 342 -10.52 -11.65 -9.82
N PHE A 343 -9.87 -12.48 -9.00
CA PHE A 343 -9.91 -12.35 -7.54
C PHE A 343 -8.53 -12.62 -6.93
N GLN A 344 -8.13 -11.78 -5.97
CA GLN A 344 -6.90 -11.90 -5.21
C GLN A 344 -7.17 -11.59 -3.74
N GLY A 345 -6.51 -12.31 -2.83
CA GLY A 345 -6.61 -12.05 -1.40
C GLY A 345 -6.34 -13.27 -0.54
N TYR A 346 -6.24 -13.04 0.75
CA TYR A 346 -5.90 -14.07 1.76
C TYR A 346 -6.97 -15.15 1.93
N LEU A 347 -8.17 -14.94 1.38
CA LEU A 347 -9.17 -16.01 1.28
C LEU A 347 -8.66 -17.19 0.42
N PHE A 348 -7.80 -16.92 -0.55
CA PHE A 348 -7.29 -17.91 -1.53
C PHE A 348 -5.89 -18.36 -1.17
N ASP A 349 -4.94 -17.43 -1.12
CA ASP A 349 -3.59 -17.68 -0.67
C ASP A 349 -2.89 -16.37 -0.23
N GLU A 350 -1.78 -16.54 0.48
CA GLU A 350 -0.87 -15.47 0.84
C GLU A 350 0.34 -15.44 -0.10
N PRO A 351 1.04 -14.31 -0.24
CA PRO A 351 2.28 -14.26 -1.00
C PRO A 351 3.30 -15.30 -0.50
N LYS A 352 3.79 -16.15 -1.40
CA LYS A 352 4.79 -17.19 -1.10
C LYS A 352 6.06 -16.95 -1.89
N ASN A 353 7.20 -17.37 -1.33
CA ASN A 353 8.44 -17.33 -2.10
C ASN A 353 8.24 -18.08 -3.42
N ILE A 354 8.71 -17.51 -4.50
CA ILE A 354 8.49 -18.08 -5.84
C ILE A 354 9.05 -19.50 -5.97
N LYS A 355 10.09 -19.83 -5.19
CA LYS A 355 10.69 -21.18 -5.13
C LYS A 355 9.78 -22.23 -4.51
N ASP A 356 8.78 -21.79 -3.72
CA ASP A 356 7.84 -22.66 -3.01
C ASP A 356 6.53 -22.86 -3.78
N ILE A 357 6.39 -22.19 -4.92
CA ILE A 357 5.19 -22.28 -5.75
C ILE A 357 5.28 -23.51 -6.64
N ARG A 358 4.27 -24.36 -6.52
CA ARG A 358 4.04 -25.45 -7.49
C ARG A 358 3.19 -24.88 -8.62
N LEU A 359 3.81 -24.70 -9.78
CA LEU A 359 3.19 -24.24 -11.01
C LEU A 359 2.45 -25.39 -11.72
#